data_6590e0b4988c83db46996203a1b84f88
#
_entry.id   6590e0b4988c83db46996203a1b84f88
#
_cell.length_a   1.000
_cell.length_b   1.000
_cell.length_c   1.000
_cell.angle_alpha   90.00
_cell.angle_beta   90.00
_cell.angle_gamma   90.00
#
_symmetry.space_group_name_H-M   'P 1'
#
loop_
_entity.id
_entity.type
_entity.pdbx_description
1 polymer ?
#
loop_
_entity_poly.entity_id
_entity_poly.type
_entity_poly.pdbx_seq_one_letter_code
_entity_poly.pdbx_strand_id
1 'polypeptide(L)'
;LLTALFIGSDYSGGTLRNKLIAGHRRGNIYLADLIACCCAGTVFCIVFALAQGVIGLLLGGKIQSAPEKLLLYGALSIALTVAFTSLFTLIAMLCVSRAHSVAGCLLLAFVLIFLGVYITSALNEPEYLAGYSFTEGGVTVEEPETKNPNYIGGTKRKVYEFMQDFTPGGQVLEIGDMDAEKPAMLAL
;
A
#
# COMPACT_ATOMS: atom_id res chain seq x y z
N LEU A 1 -12.37 2.84 0.47
CA LEU A 1 -13.64 3.37 1.02
C LEU A 1 -14.68 3.61 -0.05
N LEU A 2 -14.37 4.33 -1.14
CA LEU A 2 -15.30 4.62 -2.24
C LEU A 2 -15.89 3.33 -2.82
N THR A 3 -15.05 2.33 -3.07
CA THR A 3 -15.44 0.98 -3.52
C THR A 3 -16.46 0.34 -2.56
N ALA A 4 -16.18 0.39 -1.25
CA ALA A 4 -17.07 -0.20 -0.24
C ALA A 4 -18.43 0.52 -0.17
N LEU A 5 -18.43 1.85 -0.32
CA LEU A 5 -19.65 2.64 -0.35
C LEU A 5 -20.47 2.39 -1.62
N PHE A 6 -19.81 2.29 -2.77
CA PHE A 6 -20.45 2.04 -4.05
C PHE A 6 -21.14 0.66 -4.06
N ILE A 7 -20.39 -0.40 -3.80
CA ILE A 7 -20.91 -1.77 -3.77
C ILE A 7 -21.92 -1.96 -2.63
N GLY A 8 -21.63 -1.41 -1.45
CA GLY A 8 -22.56 -1.47 -0.32
C GLY A 8 -23.90 -0.77 -0.59
N SER A 9 -23.91 0.28 -1.42
CA SER A 9 -25.18 0.92 -1.85
C SER A 9 -25.98 0.03 -2.80
N ASP A 10 -25.33 -0.73 -3.66
CA ASP A 10 -25.98 -1.70 -4.56
C ASP A 10 -26.71 -2.80 -3.78
N TYR A 11 -26.12 -3.26 -2.67
CA TYR A 11 -26.78 -4.20 -1.78
C TYR A 11 -27.97 -3.58 -1.05
N SER A 12 -27.79 -2.42 -0.43
CA SER A 12 -28.84 -1.77 0.36
C SER A 12 -29.99 -1.23 -0.50
N GLY A 13 -29.71 -0.79 -1.73
CA GLY A 13 -30.68 -0.31 -2.70
C GLY A 13 -31.43 -1.42 -3.47
N GLY A 14 -31.08 -2.71 -3.25
CA GLY A 14 -31.68 -3.83 -3.96
C GLY A 14 -31.28 -3.93 -5.44
N THR A 15 -30.36 -3.10 -5.91
CA THR A 15 -29.91 -3.06 -7.31
C THR A 15 -29.29 -4.40 -7.72
N LEU A 16 -28.51 -4.99 -6.84
CA LEU A 16 -27.89 -6.30 -7.05
C LEU A 16 -28.94 -7.40 -7.23
N ARG A 17 -30.02 -7.36 -6.43
CA ARG A 17 -31.14 -8.30 -6.56
C ARG A 17 -31.84 -8.12 -7.91
N ASN A 18 -32.06 -6.88 -8.34
CA ASN A 18 -32.69 -6.60 -9.63
C ASN A 18 -31.83 -7.05 -10.81
N LYS A 19 -30.49 -6.85 -10.74
CA LYS A 19 -29.53 -7.38 -11.75
C LYS A 19 -29.62 -8.91 -11.85
N LEU A 20 -29.75 -9.63 -10.73
CA LEU A 20 -29.88 -11.09 -10.71
C LEU A 20 -31.23 -11.56 -11.27
N ILE A 21 -32.34 -10.88 -10.95
CA ILE A 21 -33.69 -11.18 -11.49
C ILE A 21 -33.71 -10.97 -13.00
N ALA A 22 -33.00 -9.97 -13.52
CA ALA A 22 -32.83 -9.72 -14.95
C ALA A 22 -31.96 -10.78 -15.68
N GLY A 23 -31.46 -11.80 -14.96
CA GLY A 23 -30.71 -12.92 -15.54
C GLY A 23 -29.20 -12.74 -15.65
N HIS A 24 -28.63 -11.65 -15.07
CA HIS A 24 -27.20 -11.47 -15.09
C HIS A 24 -26.48 -12.46 -14.17
N ARG A 25 -25.39 -13.05 -14.66
CA ARG A 25 -24.55 -13.97 -13.86
C ARG A 25 -23.79 -13.17 -12.80
N ARG A 26 -23.65 -13.74 -11.61
CA ARG A 26 -22.92 -13.10 -10.47
C ARG A 26 -21.49 -12.68 -10.85
N GLY A 27 -20.79 -13.48 -11.65
CA GLY A 27 -19.45 -13.15 -12.13
C GLY A 27 -19.41 -11.91 -13.02
N ASN A 28 -20.43 -11.72 -13.90
CA ASN A 28 -20.49 -10.54 -14.76
C ASN A 28 -20.77 -9.27 -13.95
N ILE A 29 -21.60 -9.38 -12.90
CA ILE A 29 -21.86 -8.27 -11.99
C ILE A 29 -20.59 -7.88 -11.24
N TYR A 30 -19.88 -8.86 -10.67
CA TYR A 30 -18.58 -8.63 -10.00
C TYR A 30 -17.59 -7.96 -10.93
N LEU A 31 -17.44 -8.45 -12.16
CA LEU A 31 -16.48 -7.90 -13.11
C LEU A 31 -16.83 -6.48 -13.53
N ALA A 32 -18.10 -6.18 -13.73
CA ALA A 32 -18.58 -4.83 -14.06
C ALA A 32 -18.30 -3.84 -12.92
N ASP A 33 -18.60 -4.22 -11.69
CA ASP A 33 -18.39 -3.40 -10.51
C ASP A 33 -16.87 -3.22 -10.23
N LEU A 34 -16.06 -4.27 -10.46
CA LEU A 34 -14.60 -4.20 -10.38
C LEU A 34 -14.02 -3.20 -11.40
N ILE A 35 -14.41 -3.32 -12.66
CA ILE A 35 -13.94 -2.40 -13.72
C ILE A 35 -14.35 -0.96 -13.38
N ALA A 36 -15.59 -0.72 -12.98
CA ALA A 36 -16.07 0.61 -12.60
C ALA A 36 -15.24 1.19 -11.44
N CYS A 37 -14.97 0.39 -10.40
CA CYS A 37 -14.17 0.81 -9.25
C CYS A 37 -12.70 1.05 -9.63
N CYS A 38 -12.11 0.22 -10.49
CA CYS A 38 -10.73 0.41 -10.98
C CYS A 38 -10.62 1.68 -11.83
N CYS A 39 -11.56 1.95 -12.72
CA CYS A 39 -11.58 3.19 -13.49
C CYS A 39 -11.68 4.41 -12.58
N ALA A 40 -12.61 4.41 -11.62
CA ALA A 40 -12.74 5.49 -10.66
C ALA A 40 -11.47 5.67 -9.83
N GLY A 41 -10.89 4.59 -9.30
CA GLY A 41 -9.64 4.62 -8.53
C GLY A 41 -8.47 5.19 -9.33
N THR A 42 -8.34 4.79 -10.59
CA THR A 42 -7.29 5.29 -11.50
C THR A 42 -7.46 6.79 -11.77
N VAL A 43 -8.69 7.26 -12.00
CA VAL A 43 -8.97 8.69 -12.18
C VAL A 43 -8.57 9.48 -10.93
N PHE A 44 -8.95 9.00 -9.74
CA PHE A 44 -8.55 9.65 -8.49
C PHE A 44 -7.03 9.66 -8.29
N CYS A 45 -6.35 8.58 -8.61
CA CYS A 45 -4.89 8.50 -8.55
C CYS A 45 -4.23 9.55 -9.44
N ILE A 46 -4.69 9.68 -10.69
CA ILE A 46 -4.17 10.66 -11.65
C ILE A 46 -4.44 12.10 -11.16
N VAL A 47 -5.67 12.40 -10.74
CA VAL A 47 -6.03 13.73 -10.24
C VAL A 47 -5.20 14.10 -9.02
N PHE A 48 -5.00 13.16 -8.10
CA PHE A 48 -4.17 13.36 -6.91
C PHE A 48 -2.71 13.62 -7.29
N ALA A 49 -2.13 12.83 -8.18
CA ALA A 49 -0.76 13.00 -8.65
C ALA A 49 -0.56 14.37 -9.33
N LEU A 50 -1.49 14.80 -10.17
CA LEU A 50 -1.46 16.12 -10.82
C LEU A 50 -1.57 17.25 -9.77
N ALA A 51 -2.49 17.13 -8.80
CA ALA A 51 -2.64 18.11 -7.75
C ALA A 51 -1.36 18.26 -6.91
N GLN A 52 -0.74 17.15 -6.52
CA GLN A 52 0.54 17.15 -5.80
C GLN A 52 1.66 17.80 -6.61
N GLY A 53 1.75 17.48 -7.91
CA GLY A 53 2.72 18.09 -8.82
C GLY A 53 2.55 19.60 -8.94
N VAL A 54 1.33 20.07 -9.13
CA VAL A 54 1.02 21.52 -9.23
C VAL A 54 1.34 22.23 -7.91
N ILE A 55 0.89 21.69 -6.76
CA ILE A 55 1.16 22.30 -5.45
C ILE A 55 2.66 22.33 -5.18
N GLY A 56 3.38 21.24 -5.46
CA GLY A 56 4.84 21.18 -5.27
C GLY A 56 5.57 22.26 -6.08
N LEU A 57 5.19 22.48 -7.34
CA LEU A 57 5.76 23.55 -8.18
C LEU A 57 5.41 24.96 -7.67
N LEU A 58 4.17 25.18 -7.21
CA LEU A 58 3.74 26.47 -6.68
C LEU A 58 4.47 26.83 -5.38
N LEU A 59 4.83 25.86 -4.56
CA LEU A 59 5.61 26.05 -3.34
C LEU A 59 7.13 26.21 -3.58
N GLY A 60 7.55 26.34 -4.83
CA GLY A 60 8.95 26.54 -5.21
C GLY A 60 9.76 25.25 -5.29
N GLY A 61 9.09 24.10 -5.27
CA GLY A 61 9.73 22.79 -5.50
C GLY A 61 10.26 22.69 -6.93
N LYS A 62 11.38 21.98 -7.08
CA LYS A 62 11.93 21.63 -8.39
C LYS A 62 11.79 20.13 -8.60
N ILE A 63 11.34 19.74 -9.79
CA ILE A 63 11.31 18.33 -10.18
C ILE A 63 12.77 17.92 -10.43
N GLN A 64 13.39 17.24 -9.46
CA GLN A 64 14.76 16.73 -9.58
C GLN A 64 14.83 15.34 -10.21
N SER A 65 13.70 14.61 -10.23
CA SER A 65 13.63 13.26 -10.76
C SER A 65 13.61 13.26 -12.28
N ALA A 66 14.33 12.32 -12.90
CA ALA A 66 14.27 12.10 -14.34
C ALA A 66 12.83 11.74 -14.75
N PRO A 67 12.35 12.23 -15.90
CA PRO A 67 10.97 12.00 -16.37
C PRO A 67 10.63 10.50 -16.50
N GLU A 68 11.61 9.67 -16.82
CA GLU A 68 11.45 8.22 -16.90
C GLU A 68 11.09 7.59 -15.55
N LYS A 69 11.77 8.02 -14.47
CA LYS A 69 11.46 7.56 -13.10
C LYS A 69 10.06 8.01 -12.69
N LEU A 70 9.67 9.24 -13.01
CA LEU A 70 8.35 9.78 -12.68
C LEU A 70 7.23 8.98 -13.37
N LEU A 71 7.42 8.64 -14.65
CA LEU A 71 6.47 7.78 -15.38
C LEU A 71 6.40 6.37 -14.80
N LEU A 72 7.52 5.80 -14.43
CA LEU A 72 7.60 4.48 -13.81
C LEU A 72 6.83 4.44 -12.49
N TYR A 73 7.11 5.37 -11.56
CA TYR A 73 6.39 5.45 -10.28
C TYR A 73 4.90 5.75 -10.47
N GLY A 74 4.55 6.56 -11.49
CA GLY A 74 3.15 6.78 -11.85
C GLY A 74 2.45 5.49 -12.30
N ALA A 75 3.08 4.70 -13.16
CA ALA A 75 2.55 3.41 -13.61
C ALA A 75 2.42 2.41 -12.46
N LEU A 76 3.43 2.32 -11.59
CA LEU A 76 3.40 1.47 -10.40
C LEU A 76 2.28 1.88 -9.43
N SER A 77 2.08 3.18 -9.21
CA SER A 77 1.00 3.70 -8.37
C SER A 77 -0.39 3.35 -8.92
N ILE A 78 -0.56 3.37 -10.24
CA ILE A 78 -1.81 2.93 -10.88
C ILE A 78 -2.00 1.42 -10.71
N ALA A 79 -0.97 0.60 -10.95
CA ALA A 79 -1.03 -0.84 -10.77
C ALA A 79 -1.40 -1.21 -9.32
N LEU A 80 -0.79 -0.53 -8.36
CA LEU A 80 -1.08 -0.70 -6.94
C LEU A 80 -2.52 -0.29 -6.60
N THR A 81 -3.01 0.82 -7.16
CA THR A 81 -4.40 1.26 -7.01
C THR A 81 -5.37 0.20 -7.51
N VAL A 82 -5.09 -0.42 -8.65
CA VAL A 82 -5.90 -1.53 -9.21
C VAL A 82 -5.87 -2.75 -8.28
N ALA A 83 -4.69 -3.11 -7.76
CA ALA A 83 -4.54 -4.23 -6.82
C ALA A 83 -5.36 -4.01 -5.53
N PHE A 84 -5.22 -2.85 -4.89
CA PHE A 84 -6.03 -2.51 -3.71
C PHE A 84 -7.52 -2.46 -4.01
N THR A 85 -7.91 -1.88 -5.14
CA THR A 85 -9.31 -1.80 -5.55
C THR A 85 -9.90 -3.19 -5.74
N SER A 86 -9.15 -4.14 -6.32
CA SER A 86 -9.61 -5.51 -6.50
C SER A 86 -9.85 -6.24 -5.18
N LEU A 87 -8.93 -6.08 -4.21
CA LEU A 87 -9.08 -6.62 -2.86
C LEU A 87 -10.30 -6.03 -2.13
N PHE A 88 -10.47 -4.71 -2.19
CA PHE A 88 -11.61 -4.05 -1.56
C PHE A 88 -12.95 -4.39 -2.22
N THR A 89 -12.96 -4.58 -3.56
CA THR A 89 -14.14 -5.06 -4.29
C THR A 89 -14.53 -6.46 -3.83
N LEU A 90 -13.54 -7.35 -3.67
CA LEU A 90 -13.77 -8.71 -3.17
C LEU A 90 -14.39 -8.70 -1.77
N ILE A 91 -13.80 -7.97 -0.84
CA ILE A 91 -14.32 -7.86 0.54
C ILE A 91 -15.72 -7.23 0.54
N ALA A 92 -15.93 -6.16 -0.22
CA ALA A 92 -17.22 -5.49 -0.28
C ALA A 92 -18.34 -6.39 -0.83
N MET A 93 -18.02 -7.26 -1.81
CA MET A 93 -18.96 -8.23 -2.37
C MET A 93 -19.27 -9.41 -1.43
N LEU A 94 -18.36 -9.75 -0.52
CA LEU A 94 -18.58 -10.78 0.50
C LEU A 94 -19.52 -10.26 1.62
N CYS A 95 -19.60 -8.96 1.81
CA CYS A 95 -20.42 -8.35 2.84
C CYS A 95 -21.84 -8.01 2.31
N VAL A 96 -22.86 -8.49 3.02
CA VAL A 96 -24.27 -8.33 2.60
C VAL A 96 -24.83 -6.93 2.90
N SER A 97 -24.17 -6.12 3.73
CA SER A 97 -24.65 -4.80 4.14
C SER A 97 -23.60 -3.72 3.94
N ARG A 98 -24.06 -2.50 3.67
CA ARG A 98 -23.20 -1.33 3.47
C ARG A 98 -22.27 -1.07 4.66
N ALA A 99 -22.78 -1.20 5.89
CA ALA A 99 -21.98 -0.98 7.09
C ALA A 99 -20.87 -2.04 7.24
N HIS A 100 -21.19 -3.31 7.01
CA HIS A 100 -20.19 -4.39 7.06
C HIS A 100 -19.15 -4.28 5.93
N SER A 101 -19.56 -3.86 4.73
CA SER A 101 -18.61 -3.62 3.62
C SER A 101 -17.60 -2.54 3.96
N VAL A 102 -18.05 -1.42 4.52
CA VAL A 102 -17.15 -0.33 4.92
C VAL A 102 -16.25 -0.76 6.06
N ALA A 103 -16.79 -1.41 7.11
CA ALA A 103 -16.00 -1.89 8.23
C ALA A 103 -14.96 -2.94 7.81
N GLY A 104 -15.34 -3.89 6.96
CA GLY A 104 -14.43 -4.91 6.42
C GLY A 104 -13.30 -4.31 5.58
N CYS A 105 -13.60 -3.36 4.71
CA CYS A 105 -12.59 -2.66 3.92
C CYS A 105 -11.63 -1.82 4.78
N LEU A 106 -12.16 -1.14 5.82
CA LEU A 106 -11.32 -0.40 6.76
C LEU A 106 -10.39 -1.35 7.54
N LEU A 107 -10.93 -2.44 8.06
CA LEU A 107 -10.16 -3.43 8.80
C LEU A 107 -9.05 -4.02 7.90
N LEU A 108 -9.37 -4.40 6.67
CA LEU A 108 -8.38 -4.87 5.71
C LEU A 108 -7.29 -3.81 5.45
N ALA A 109 -7.67 -2.55 5.25
CA ALA A 109 -6.72 -1.47 5.05
C ALA A 109 -5.76 -1.32 6.23
N PHE A 110 -6.27 -1.31 7.47
CA PHE A 110 -5.43 -1.26 8.67
C PHE A 110 -4.49 -2.45 8.76
N VAL A 111 -4.98 -3.67 8.54
CA VAL A 111 -4.14 -4.88 8.57
C VAL A 111 -3.00 -4.78 7.55
N LEU A 112 -3.29 -4.37 6.31
CA LEU A 112 -2.27 -4.26 5.27
C LEU A 112 -1.24 -3.16 5.58
N ILE A 113 -1.67 -2.02 6.11
CA ILE A 113 -0.76 -0.92 6.49
C ILE A 113 0.13 -1.35 7.66
N PHE A 114 -0.46 -1.86 8.74
CA PHE A 114 0.33 -2.29 9.90
C PHE A 114 1.29 -3.43 9.58
N LEU A 115 0.85 -4.39 8.74
CA LEU A 115 1.71 -5.48 8.28
C LEU A 115 2.89 -4.93 7.47
N GLY A 116 2.64 -4.01 6.54
CA GLY A 116 3.69 -3.37 5.75
C GLY A 116 4.68 -2.62 6.62
N VAL A 117 4.20 -1.77 7.53
CA VAL A 117 5.06 -1.02 8.47
C VAL A 117 5.88 -1.97 9.34
N TYR A 118 5.26 -3.03 9.88
CA TYR A 118 5.95 -4.01 10.70
C TYR A 118 7.08 -4.72 9.96
N ILE A 119 6.80 -5.20 8.73
CA ILE A 119 7.78 -5.89 7.90
C ILE A 119 8.94 -4.95 7.56
N THR A 120 8.65 -3.73 7.09
CA THR A 120 9.68 -2.74 6.74
C THR A 120 10.53 -2.36 7.96
N SER A 121 9.91 -2.11 9.11
CA SER A 121 10.66 -1.84 10.34
C SER A 121 11.57 -2.99 10.72
N ALA A 122 11.10 -4.23 10.62
CA ALA A 122 11.88 -5.42 10.95
C ALA A 122 13.04 -5.67 9.97
N LEU A 123 12.89 -5.31 8.71
CA LEU A 123 13.96 -5.41 7.69
C LEU A 123 15.00 -4.29 7.81
N ASN A 124 14.61 -3.12 8.31
CA ASN A 124 15.50 -1.97 8.51
C ASN A 124 16.32 -2.04 9.80
N GLU A 125 16.08 -3.04 10.66
CA GLU A 125 16.89 -3.23 11.87
C GLU A 125 18.34 -3.60 11.50
N PRO A 126 19.35 -2.83 11.98
CA PRO A 126 20.74 -3.13 11.72
C PRO A 126 21.19 -4.40 12.48
N GLU A 127 22.15 -5.12 11.93
CA GLU A 127 22.70 -6.34 12.57
C GLU A 127 23.42 -6.03 13.89
N TYR A 128 24.07 -4.88 13.93
CA TYR A 128 24.78 -4.40 15.12
C TYR A 128 24.27 -3.02 15.50
N LEU A 129 24.04 -2.83 16.79
CA LEU A 129 23.77 -1.51 17.37
C LEU A 129 25.11 -0.78 17.46
N ALA A 130 25.17 0.42 16.91
CA ALA A 130 26.36 1.26 16.96
C ALA A 130 26.78 1.51 18.41
N GLY A 131 28.03 1.28 18.70
CA GLY A 131 28.63 1.67 19.97
C GLY A 131 28.58 3.21 20.13
N TYR A 132 28.43 3.68 21.33
CA TYR A 132 28.46 5.12 21.64
C TYR A 132 29.48 5.40 22.74
N SER A 133 30.12 6.55 22.63
CA SER A 133 31.01 7.06 23.67
C SER A 133 30.46 8.39 24.19
N PHE A 134 30.38 8.54 25.50
CA PHE A 134 30.05 9.80 26.13
C PHE A 134 31.05 10.11 27.24
N THR A 135 31.35 11.38 27.41
CA THR A 135 32.28 11.86 28.44
C THR A 135 31.49 12.66 29.47
N GLU A 136 31.44 12.16 30.69
CA GLU A 136 30.82 12.82 31.80
C GLU A 136 31.85 12.94 32.96
N GLY A 137 32.08 14.15 33.45
CA GLY A 137 33.00 14.39 34.59
C GLY A 137 34.47 14.05 34.33
N GLY A 138 34.92 14.01 33.06
CA GLY A 138 36.28 13.62 32.67
C GLY A 138 36.54 12.13 32.54
N VAL A 139 35.51 11.31 32.69
CA VAL A 139 35.55 9.87 32.43
C VAL A 139 34.83 9.61 31.12
N THR A 140 35.54 9.02 30.15
CA THR A 140 34.95 8.56 28.89
C THR A 140 34.45 7.13 29.09
N VAL A 141 33.14 6.94 28.94
CA VAL A 141 32.49 5.62 28.91
C VAL A 141 32.26 5.25 27.45
N GLU A 142 32.89 4.16 27.03
CA GLU A 142 32.68 3.58 25.69
C GLU A 142 31.84 2.32 25.83
N GLU A 143 30.64 2.33 25.21
CA GLU A 143 29.89 1.09 25.01
C GLU A 143 30.25 0.49 23.67
N PRO A 144 30.75 -0.78 23.66
CA PRO A 144 31.11 -1.46 22.41
C PRO A 144 29.88 -1.74 21.57
N GLU A 145 30.11 -1.89 20.28
CA GLU A 145 29.10 -2.36 19.33
C GLU A 145 28.54 -3.72 19.77
N THR A 146 27.22 -3.82 19.90
CA THR A 146 26.55 -5.04 20.37
C THR A 146 25.61 -5.59 19.31
N LYS A 147 25.49 -6.92 19.25
CA LYS A 147 24.58 -7.57 18.30
C LYS A 147 23.13 -7.23 18.64
N ASN A 148 22.39 -6.75 17.66
CA ASN A 148 20.97 -6.39 17.82
C ASN A 148 20.11 -7.65 17.99
N PRO A 149 19.43 -7.84 19.13
CA PRO A 149 18.56 -8.98 19.36
C PRO A 149 17.32 -9.00 18.42
N ASN A 150 16.96 -7.85 17.89
CA ASN A 150 15.80 -7.71 16.99
C ASN A 150 16.16 -7.93 15.53
N TYR A 151 17.46 -8.05 15.20
CA TYR A 151 17.89 -8.28 13.83
C TYR A 151 17.36 -9.60 13.27
N ILE A 152 16.72 -9.53 12.14
CA ILE A 152 16.19 -10.70 11.43
C ILE A 152 17.19 -11.09 10.33
N GLY A 153 17.86 -12.25 10.51
CA GLY A 153 18.82 -12.79 9.56
C GLY A 153 18.42 -14.13 8.95
N GLY A 154 19.18 -14.57 7.95
CA GLY A 154 19.05 -15.90 7.34
C GLY A 154 17.72 -16.13 6.62
N THR A 155 17.13 -17.31 6.80
CA THR A 155 15.91 -17.71 6.11
C THR A 155 14.70 -16.83 6.50
N LYS A 156 14.65 -16.36 7.74
CA LYS A 156 13.56 -15.46 8.19
C LYS A 156 13.57 -14.15 7.40
N ARG A 157 14.75 -13.57 7.18
CA ARG A 157 14.90 -12.33 6.39
C ARG A 157 14.35 -12.50 4.97
N LYS A 158 14.69 -13.60 4.30
CA LYS A 158 14.16 -13.91 2.96
C LYS A 158 12.63 -14.02 2.91
N VAL A 159 12.03 -14.57 3.95
CA VAL A 159 10.56 -14.63 4.05
C VAL A 159 9.96 -13.25 4.21
N TYR A 160 10.57 -12.39 5.03
CA TYR A 160 10.10 -11.01 5.22
C TYR A 160 10.28 -10.16 3.95
N GLU A 161 11.41 -10.30 3.25
CA GLU A 161 11.67 -9.68 1.95
C GLU A 161 10.60 -10.13 0.94
N PHE A 162 10.36 -11.44 0.81
CA PHE A 162 9.28 -11.96 -0.05
C PHE A 162 7.90 -11.41 0.35
N MET A 163 7.59 -11.32 1.64
CA MET A 163 6.32 -10.75 2.10
C MET A 163 6.22 -9.26 1.77
N GLN A 164 7.31 -8.49 1.88
CA GLN A 164 7.36 -7.08 1.50
C GLN A 164 7.08 -6.93 0.00
N ASP A 165 7.79 -7.70 -0.84
CA ASP A 165 7.64 -7.68 -2.28
C ASP A 165 6.25 -8.09 -2.76
N PHE A 166 5.63 -9.07 -2.10
CA PHE A 166 4.34 -9.61 -2.51
C PHE A 166 3.15 -8.84 -1.96
N THR A 167 3.29 -8.15 -0.82
CA THR A 167 2.16 -7.45 -0.21
C THR A 167 2.00 -6.02 -0.77
N PRO A 168 0.77 -5.59 -1.11
CA PRO A 168 0.54 -4.22 -1.55
C PRO A 168 0.96 -3.17 -0.51
N GLY A 169 0.90 -3.51 0.78
CA GLY A 169 1.36 -2.65 1.88
C GLY A 169 2.87 -2.41 1.87
N GLY A 170 3.68 -3.44 1.62
CA GLY A 170 5.13 -3.33 1.46
C GLY A 170 5.51 -2.50 0.25
N GLN A 171 4.87 -2.76 -0.88
CA GLN A 171 5.12 -2.04 -2.14
C GLN A 171 4.78 -0.54 -2.05
N VAL A 172 3.76 -0.14 -1.27
CA VAL A 172 3.48 1.28 -1.01
C VAL A 172 4.66 1.97 -0.35
N LEU A 173 5.28 1.31 0.63
CA LEU A 173 6.41 1.87 1.37
C LEU A 173 7.66 1.97 0.50
N GLU A 174 7.92 0.98 -0.36
CA GLU A 174 9.02 1.03 -1.33
C GLU A 174 8.84 2.14 -2.38
N ILE A 175 7.63 2.33 -2.88
CA ILE A 175 7.34 3.42 -3.83
C ILE A 175 7.46 4.79 -3.14
N GLY A 176 7.15 4.85 -1.85
CA GLY A 176 7.30 6.07 -1.03
C GLY A 176 8.74 6.46 -0.76
N ASP A 177 9.65 5.49 -0.78
CA ASP A 177 11.10 5.71 -0.62
C ASP A 177 11.74 5.90 -2.01
N MET A 178 11.86 7.14 -2.43
CA MET A 178 12.42 7.49 -3.76
C MET A 178 13.90 7.12 -3.94
N ASP A 179 14.58 6.76 -2.86
CA ASP A 179 15.97 6.30 -2.88
C ASP A 179 16.08 4.78 -3.06
N ALA A 180 14.97 4.05 -3.05
CA ALA A 180 14.96 2.62 -3.32
C ALA A 180 15.48 2.32 -4.73
N GLU A 181 16.57 1.58 -4.83
CA GLU A 181 17.25 1.30 -6.11
C GLU A 181 16.37 0.51 -7.12
N LYS A 182 15.43 -0.29 -6.64
CA LYS A 182 14.48 -1.06 -7.48
C LYS A 182 13.21 -1.39 -6.72
N PRO A 183 12.03 -0.85 -7.14
CA PRO A 183 10.77 -1.35 -6.64
C PRO A 183 10.59 -2.84 -6.99
N ALA A 184 10.15 -3.63 -6.03
CA ALA A 184 10.01 -5.08 -6.18
C ALA A 184 9.09 -5.52 -7.34
N MET A 185 8.11 -4.69 -7.70
CA MET A 185 7.26 -4.92 -8.88
C MET A 185 8.02 -5.07 -10.20
N LEU A 186 9.31 -4.64 -10.26
CA LEU A 186 10.15 -4.77 -11.45
C LEU A 186 11.00 -6.04 -11.42
N ALA A 187 11.00 -6.77 -10.31
CA ALA A 187 11.77 -8.01 -10.13
C ALA A 187 10.96 -9.28 -10.50
N LEU A 188 9.66 -9.16 -10.75
CA LEU A 188 8.75 -10.20 -11.24
C LEU A 188 8.56 -10.11 -12.75
#